data_28c572148a03ddd7cecc7d8cc327d138
#
_entry.id   28c572148a03ddd7cecc7d8cc327d138
#
_cell.length_a   1.000
_cell.length_b   1.000
_cell.length_c   1.000
_cell.angle_alpha   90.00
_cell.angle_beta   90.00
_cell.angle_gamma   90.00
#
_symmetry.space_group_name_H-M   'P 1'
#
loop_
_entity.id
_entity.type
_entity.pdbx_description
1 polymer ?
#
loop_
_entity_poly.entity_id
_entity_poly.type
_entity_poly.pdbx_seq_one_letter_code
_entity_poly.pdbx_strand_id
1 'polypeptide(L)'
;GTSQAILARWFDEGLNAFAETCPTGRAVYDKYADRLIDMLGSGDTSELDEVIAESAAMNKELKAQLEQGRDRLLEMHSNGGEKAQAIVEKIAATDGDTNLVTFALSLFDTIGLNQDDKGENALVVTPSEHMMVPSYPGLPYEGATITFDRETALSREDMHFISWEHPMIQGGIDLLMSEGVGTTAVSLLKNKALPVGTMLLELVYKVDAQAPKRSGISRFLPTTPIRLMLDGKGNDLSSQVEFDSFNRQLSPVGRHIATKLVASVQAQVHQMITAGDTLIVEKVAAIRDQAQKEMQSSLNAELERLQALKAVNPNIRDEEIEAIDEQIKELTGYIGQAQYQLDSLRMIVVSHN
;
A
#
# COMPACT_ATOMS: atom_id res chain seq x y z
N GLY A 1 -46.89 -7.20 -31.49
CA GLY A 1 -45.63 -7.78 -30.98
C GLY A 1 -45.69 -7.99 -29.48
N THR A 2 -44.70 -8.67 -28.92
CA THR A 2 -44.58 -8.77 -27.44
C THR A 2 -44.00 -7.49 -26.89
N SER A 3 -44.35 -7.10 -25.64
CA SER A 3 -43.78 -5.94 -24.96
C SER A 3 -42.23 -5.99 -24.93
N GLN A 4 -41.66 -7.17 -24.82
CA GLN A 4 -40.21 -7.37 -24.87
C GLN A 4 -39.62 -7.03 -26.26
N ALA A 5 -40.32 -7.39 -27.35
CA ALA A 5 -39.87 -7.07 -28.71
C ALA A 5 -39.91 -5.56 -28.98
N ILE A 6 -40.91 -4.84 -28.42
CA ILE A 6 -41.01 -3.38 -28.50
C ILE A 6 -39.83 -2.72 -27.80
N LEU A 7 -39.54 -3.15 -26.58
CA LEU A 7 -38.40 -2.62 -25.82
C LEU A 7 -37.06 -2.96 -26.49
N ALA A 8 -36.88 -4.18 -26.97
CA ALA A 8 -35.65 -4.57 -27.64
C ALA A 8 -35.37 -3.71 -28.87
N ARG A 9 -36.38 -3.47 -29.71
CA ARG A 9 -36.25 -2.58 -30.86
C ARG A 9 -35.94 -1.13 -30.46
N TRP A 10 -36.62 -0.62 -29.45
CA TRP A 10 -36.37 0.76 -28.97
C TRP A 10 -34.95 0.93 -28.40
N PHE A 11 -34.46 -0.04 -27.62
CA PHE A 11 -33.06 -0.03 -27.12
C PHE A 11 -32.05 -0.16 -28.23
N ASP A 12 -32.31 -1.00 -29.22
CA ASP A 12 -31.42 -1.23 -30.35
C ASP A 12 -31.45 -0.07 -31.36
N GLU A 13 -32.60 0.14 -32.00
CA GLU A 13 -32.73 1.08 -33.10
C GLU A 13 -32.81 2.54 -32.61
N GLY A 14 -33.43 2.80 -31.44
CA GLY A 14 -33.58 4.13 -30.87
C GLY A 14 -32.38 4.64 -30.09
N LEU A 15 -31.73 3.77 -29.33
CA LEU A 15 -30.63 4.17 -28.44
C LEU A 15 -29.28 3.62 -28.85
N ASN A 16 -29.22 2.61 -29.72
CA ASN A 16 -28.01 1.82 -30.02
C ASN A 16 -27.33 1.24 -28.76
N ALA A 17 -28.16 0.90 -27.73
CA ALA A 17 -27.67 0.57 -26.39
C ALA A 17 -27.03 -0.82 -26.29
N PHE A 18 -27.22 -1.70 -27.31
CA PHE A 18 -26.56 -3.00 -27.34
C PHE A 18 -25.16 -2.97 -27.97
N ALA A 19 -24.88 -1.95 -28.79
CA ALA A 19 -23.58 -1.82 -29.45
C ALA A 19 -22.67 -0.79 -28.76
N GLU A 20 -23.24 0.22 -28.08
CA GLU A 20 -22.50 1.32 -27.48
C GLU A 20 -23.02 1.67 -26.09
N THR A 21 -22.17 2.29 -25.27
CA THR A 21 -22.63 2.89 -24.01
C THR A 21 -23.63 4.03 -24.28
N CYS A 22 -24.73 4.05 -23.53
CA CYS A 22 -25.81 5.02 -23.73
C CYS A 22 -25.98 5.97 -22.51
N PRO A 23 -25.06 6.93 -22.30
CA PRO A 23 -25.12 7.87 -21.17
C PRO A 23 -26.34 8.78 -21.20
N THR A 24 -26.94 8.97 -22.37
CA THR A 24 -28.14 9.82 -22.62
C THR A 24 -29.46 9.06 -22.51
N GLY A 25 -29.39 7.72 -22.37
CA GLY A 25 -30.57 6.86 -22.40
C GLY A 25 -31.64 7.22 -21.39
N ARG A 26 -31.25 7.64 -20.18
CA ARG A 26 -32.24 8.09 -19.16
C ARG A 26 -33.00 9.33 -19.60
N ALA A 27 -32.34 10.33 -20.13
CA ALA A 27 -32.98 11.58 -20.58
C ALA A 27 -33.92 11.33 -21.76
N VAL A 28 -33.55 10.43 -22.69
CA VAL A 28 -34.42 10.03 -23.80
C VAL A 28 -35.64 9.26 -23.28
N TYR A 29 -35.42 8.30 -22.37
CA TYR A 29 -36.51 7.54 -21.75
C TYR A 29 -37.50 8.46 -21.04
N ASP A 30 -37.08 9.38 -20.20
CA ASP A 30 -37.94 10.28 -19.43
C ASP A 30 -38.84 11.11 -20.34
N LYS A 31 -38.44 11.42 -21.59
CA LYS A 31 -39.25 12.14 -22.57
C LYS A 31 -40.30 11.28 -23.27
N TYR A 32 -39.98 10.00 -23.53
CA TYR A 32 -40.85 9.12 -24.31
C TYR A 32 -41.53 8.04 -23.46
N ALA A 33 -41.36 8.07 -22.14
CA ALA A 33 -41.83 7.05 -21.22
C ALA A 33 -43.30 6.74 -21.33
N ASP A 34 -44.14 7.79 -21.36
CA ASP A 34 -45.60 7.63 -21.40
C ASP A 34 -46.02 6.89 -22.68
N ARG A 35 -45.51 7.31 -23.85
CA ARG A 35 -45.81 6.66 -25.15
C ARG A 35 -45.32 5.21 -25.18
N LEU A 36 -44.13 4.96 -24.63
CA LEU A 36 -43.57 3.61 -24.52
C LEU A 36 -44.42 2.73 -23.61
N ILE A 37 -44.81 3.21 -22.44
CA ILE A 37 -45.65 2.47 -21.47
C ILE A 37 -47.01 2.13 -22.07
N ASP A 38 -47.66 3.08 -22.78
CA ASP A 38 -48.92 2.85 -23.44
C ASP A 38 -48.82 1.78 -24.52
N MET A 39 -47.79 1.81 -25.35
CA MET A 39 -47.51 0.76 -26.35
C MET A 39 -47.23 -0.61 -25.71
N LEU A 40 -46.50 -0.63 -24.57
CA LEU A 40 -46.22 -1.87 -23.83
C LEU A 40 -47.48 -2.46 -23.21
N GLY A 41 -48.41 -1.61 -22.76
CA GLY A 41 -49.69 -2.03 -22.17
C GLY A 41 -50.73 -2.47 -23.19
N SER A 42 -50.82 -1.76 -24.32
CA SER A 42 -51.80 -2.07 -25.39
C SER A 42 -51.34 -3.11 -26.38
N GLY A 43 -50.01 -3.28 -26.54
CA GLY A 43 -49.42 -4.08 -27.63
C GLY A 43 -49.53 -3.44 -29.01
N ASP A 44 -50.03 -2.22 -29.09
CA ASP A 44 -50.12 -1.43 -30.33
C ASP A 44 -48.75 -0.91 -30.73
N THR A 45 -48.30 -1.19 -31.93
CA THR A 45 -47.01 -0.79 -32.49
C THR A 45 -47.12 0.26 -33.59
N SER A 46 -48.29 0.85 -33.77
CA SER A 46 -48.53 1.80 -34.87
C SER A 46 -47.63 3.05 -34.82
N GLU A 47 -47.25 3.51 -33.62
CA GLU A 47 -46.36 4.66 -33.39
C GLU A 47 -44.92 4.28 -33.07
N LEU A 48 -44.58 2.97 -33.02
CA LEU A 48 -43.28 2.51 -32.56
C LEU A 48 -42.14 3.03 -33.44
N ASP A 49 -42.28 2.98 -34.76
CA ASP A 49 -41.21 3.42 -35.67
C ASP A 49 -40.97 4.94 -35.55
N GLU A 50 -42.06 5.74 -35.30
CA GLU A 50 -41.92 7.17 -35.04
C GLU A 50 -41.20 7.46 -33.73
N VAL A 51 -41.59 6.78 -32.64
CA VAL A 51 -40.92 6.92 -31.33
C VAL A 51 -39.44 6.49 -31.39
N ILE A 52 -39.13 5.45 -32.15
CA ILE A 52 -37.74 5.03 -32.38
C ILE A 52 -36.95 6.11 -33.11
N ALA A 53 -37.52 6.67 -34.20
CA ALA A 53 -36.84 7.70 -34.99
C ALA A 53 -36.62 9.00 -34.18
N GLU A 54 -37.63 9.43 -33.42
CA GLU A 54 -37.51 10.59 -32.52
C GLU A 54 -36.48 10.34 -31.39
N SER A 55 -36.49 9.15 -30.80
CA SER A 55 -35.54 8.76 -29.77
C SER A 55 -34.10 8.73 -30.29
N ALA A 56 -33.89 8.19 -31.48
CA ALA A 56 -32.57 8.16 -32.13
C ALA A 56 -32.05 9.57 -32.44
N ALA A 57 -32.91 10.46 -32.94
CA ALA A 57 -32.56 11.86 -33.22
C ALA A 57 -32.16 12.58 -31.90
N MET A 58 -32.98 12.47 -30.87
CA MET A 58 -32.67 13.06 -29.56
C MET A 58 -31.40 12.47 -28.91
N ASN A 59 -31.23 11.18 -28.98
CA ASN A 59 -30.03 10.51 -28.48
C ASN A 59 -28.77 11.05 -29.14
N LYS A 60 -28.80 11.20 -30.47
CA LYS A 60 -27.71 11.77 -31.26
C LYS A 60 -27.39 13.21 -30.86
N GLU A 61 -28.42 14.03 -30.68
CA GLU A 61 -28.29 15.44 -30.27
C GLU A 61 -27.70 15.56 -28.85
N LEU A 62 -28.21 14.80 -27.89
CA LEU A 62 -27.70 14.78 -26.52
C LEU A 62 -26.27 14.24 -26.42
N LYS A 63 -25.91 13.21 -27.22
CA LYS A 63 -24.53 12.73 -27.31
C LYS A 63 -23.61 13.86 -27.83
N ALA A 64 -24.02 14.58 -28.88
CA ALA A 64 -23.22 15.70 -29.40
C ALA A 64 -23.06 16.84 -28.39
N GLN A 65 -24.11 17.16 -27.61
CA GLN A 65 -24.03 18.15 -26.52
C GLN A 65 -23.10 17.68 -25.39
N LEU A 66 -23.15 16.41 -25.01
CA LEU A 66 -22.26 15.82 -24.04
C LEU A 66 -20.79 15.86 -24.51
N GLU A 67 -20.55 15.57 -25.80
CA GLU A 67 -19.20 15.66 -26.38
C GLU A 67 -18.67 17.09 -26.43
N GLN A 68 -19.54 18.09 -26.68
CA GLN A 68 -19.15 19.51 -26.64
C GLN A 68 -18.94 20.01 -25.21
N GLY A 69 -19.68 19.47 -24.22
CA GLY A 69 -19.56 19.82 -22.81
C GLY A 69 -18.45 19.05 -22.08
N ARG A 70 -17.88 18.01 -22.69
CA ARG A 70 -16.76 17.27 -22.12
C ARG A 70 -15.54 18.18 -22.07
N ASP A 71 -14.92 18.25 -20.90
CA ASP A 71 -13.62 18.91 -20.76
C ASP A 71 -12.57 18.07 -21.48
N ARG A 72 -12.35 18.42 -22.74
CA ARG A 72 -11.40 17.74 -23.62
C ARG A 72 -9.98 17.74 -23.07
N LEU A 73 -9.67 18.73 -22.22
CA LEU A 73 -8.40 18.79 -21.49
C LEU A 73 -8.33 17.71 -20.41
N LEU A 74 -9.42 17.44 -19.71
CA LEU A 74 -9.51 16.37 -18.71
C LEU A 74 -9.34 14.98 -19.35
N GLU A 75 -9.94 14.75 -20.52
CA GLU A 75 -9.77 13.49 -21.26
C GLU A 75 -8.35 13.33 -21.82
N MET A 76 -7.75 14.39 -22.32
CA MET A 76 -6.37 14.38 -22.79
C MET A 76 -5.38 14.16 -21.63
N HIS A 77 -5.70 14.68 -20.45
CA HIS A 77 -4.88 14.47 -19.25
C HIS A 77 -5.15 13.13 -18.55
N SER A 78 -6.32 12.52 -18.74
CA SER A 78 -6.64 11.20 -18.17
C SER A 78 -5.89 10.05 -18.86
N ASN A 79 -5.48 10.26 -20.11
CA ASN A 79 -4.61 9.31 -20.80
C ASN A 79 -3.16 9.66 -20.48
N GLY A 80 -2.61 9.07 -19.42
CA GLY A 80 -1.27 9.35 -18.91
C GLY A 80 -0.11 9.09 -19.89
N GLY A 81 -0.38 8.65 -21.13
CA GLY A 81 0.60 8.42 -22.18
C GLY A 81 1.78 7.55 -21.71
N GLU A 82 3.01 7.92 -22.08
CA GLU A 82 4.23 7.20 -21.70
C GLU A 82 4.42 7.11 -20.17
N LYS A 83 3.95 8.10 -19.42
CA LYS A 83 4.02 8.08 -17.94
C LYS A 83 3.11 7.03 -17.34
N ALA A 84 1.90 6.85 -17.88
CA ALA A 84 1.00 5.79 -17.44
C ALA A 84 1.58 4.41 -17.73
N GLN A 85 2.17 4.22 -18.92
CA GLN A 85 2.83 2.98 -19.28
C GLN A 85 3.99 2.66 -18.33
N ALA A 86 4.82 3.63 -18.00
CA ALA A 86 5.90 3.45 -17.03
C ALA A 86 5.41 3.09 -15.61
N ILE A 87 4.23 3.60 -15.20
CA ILE A 87 3.60 3.22 -13.94
C ILE A 87 3.09 1.78 -14.00
N VAL A 88 2.41 1.40 -15.09
CA VAL A 88 1.93 0.02 -15.30
C VAL A 88 3.09 -0.98 -15.25
N GLU A 89 4.21 -0.67 -15.90
CA GLU A 89 5.39 -1.53 -15.88
C GLU A 89 5.99 -1.67 -14.45
N LYS A 90 6.00 -0.59 -13.68
CA LYS A 90 6.44 -0.63 -12.27
C LYS A 90 5.50 -1.48 -11.41
N ILE A 91 4.20 -1.34 -11.60
CA ILE A 91 3.21 -2.16 -10.89
C ILE A 91 3.40 -3.64 -11.24
N ALA A 92 3.50 -3.97 -12.52
CA ALA A 92 3.72 -5.33 -12.98
C ALA A 92 5.03 -5.94 -12.43
N ALA A 93 6.10 -5.14 -12.34
CA ALA A 93 7.35 -5.57 -11.72
C ALA A 93 7.19 -5.83 -10.21
N THR A 94 6.37 -5.06 -9.52
CA THR A 94 6.09 -5.24 -8.09
C THR A 94 5.19 -6.46 -7.85
N ASP A 95 4.23 -6.73 -8.73
CA ASP A 95 3.36 -7.91 -8.64
C ASP A 95 4.16 -9.23 -8.75
N GLY A 96 5.29 -9.22 -9.46
CA GLY A 96 6.20 -10.36 -9.57
C GLY A 96 7.21 -10.50 -8.41
N ASP A 97 7.09 -9.72 -7.33
CA ASP A 97 8.04 -9.73 -6.21
C ASP A 97 7.96 -11.03 -5.39
N THR A 98 8.93 -11.91 -5.58
CA THR A 98 9.04 -13.17 -4.84
C THR A 98 9.31 -12.97 -3.34
N ASN A 99 9.80 -11.79 -2.92
CA ASN A 99 10.01 -11.48 -1.50
C ASN A 99 8.68 -11.35 -0.78
N LEU A 100 7.65 -10.77 -1.41
CA LEU A 100 6.30 -10.71 -0.84
C LEU A 100 5.75 -12.12 -0.56
N VAL A 101 5.85 -13.02 -1.54
CA VAL A 101 5.38 -14.40 -1.38
C VAL A 101 6.09 -15.08 -0.22
N THR A 102 7.42 -15.04 -0.22
CA THR A 102 8.24 -15.66 0.83
C THR A 102 7.94 -15.07 2.21
N PHE A 103 7.80 -13.75 2.30
CA PHE A 103 7.46 -13.06 3.53
C PHE A 103 6.07 -13.46 4.03
N ALA A 104 5.05 -13.41 3.17
CA ALA A 104 3.67 -13.71 3.54
C ALA A 104 3.53 -15.16 4.04
N LEU A 105 4.07 -16.14 3.31
CA LEU A 105 4.00 -17.55 3.72
C LEU A 105 4.72 -17.79 5.04
N SER A 106 5.92 -17.20 5.22
CA SER A 106 6.68 -17.30 6.47
C SER A 106 5.96 -16.62 7.64
N LEU A 107 5.30 -15.48 7.39
CA LEU A 107 4.51 -14.77 8.37
C LEU A 107 3.30 -15.60 8.83
N PHE A 108 2.55 -16.16 7.89
CA PHE A 108 1.38 -17.01 8.17
C PHE A 108 1.77 -18.26 8.96
N ASP A 109 2.87 -18.91 8.57
CA ASP A 109 3.42 -20.07 9.29
C ASP A 109 3.84 -19.69 10.72
N THR A 110 4.55 -18.58 10.88
CA THR A 110 5.03 -18.11 12.19
C THR A 110 3.88 -17.78 13.14
N ILE A 111 2.83 -17.16 12.63
CA ILE A 111 1.63 -16.83 13.44
C ILE A 111 0.78 -18.06 13.71
N GLY A 112 0.93 -19.12 12.91
CA GLY A 112 0.23 -20.39 13.06
C GLY A 112 -1.08 -20.46 12.28
N LEU A 113 -1.15 -19.83 11.10
CA LEU A 113 -2.26 -20.00 10.18
C LEU A 113 -2.09 -21.28 9.36
N ASN A 114 -3.20 -21.96 9.05
CA ASN A 114 -3.19 -23.05 8.07
C ASN A 114 -3.10 -22.48 6.67
N GLN A 115 -2.34 -23.15 5.82
CA GLN A 115 -2.11 -22.79 4.42
C GLN A 115 -2.31 -24.03 3.57
N ASP A 116 -3.37 -24.05 2.77
CA ASP A 116 -3.72 -25.18 1.91
C ASP A 116 -3.69 -24.74 0.44
N ASP A 117 -3.01 -25.48 -0.42
CA ASP A 117 -2.97 -25.20 -1.85
C ASP A 117 -4.35 -25.39 -2.50
N LYS A 118 -4.79 -24.42 -3.30
CA LYS A 118 -6.05 -24.47 -4.04
C LYS A 118 -5.81 -24.34 -5.56
N GLY A 119 -5.03 -25.24 -6.13
CA GLY A 119 -4.67 -25.24 -7.54
C GLY A 119 -3.52 -24.31 -7.89
N GLU A 120 -3.35 -23.98 -9.17
CA GLU A 120 -2.30 -23.08 -9.60
C GLU A 120 -2.56 -21.64 -9.11
N ASN A 121 -1.57 -21.02 -8.49
CA ASN A 121 -1.56 -19.64 -8.04
C ASN A 121 -2.57 -19.26 -6.93
N ALA A 122 -3.18 -20.21 -6.23
CA ALA A 122 -4.14 -19.91 -5.17
C ALA A 122 -3.87 -20.71 -3.89
N LEU A 123 -4.08 -20.07 -2.74
CA LEU A 123 -3.98 -20.64 -1.41
C LEU A 123 -5.25 -20.38 -0.62
N VAL A 124 -5.66 -21.33 0.21
CA VAL A 124 -6.67 -21.12 1.24
C VAL A 124 -5.95 -20.91 2.55
N VAL A 125 -6.15 -19.75 3.17
CA VAL A 125 -5.60 -19.42 4.48
C VAL A 125 -6.73 -19.45 5.50
N THR A 126 -6.57 -20.24 6.56
CA THR A 126 -7.56 -20.35 7.63
C THR A 126 -6.93 -20.21 9.01
N PRO A 127 -7.69 -19.67 9.99
CA PRO A 127 -7.26 -19.71 11.38
C PRO A 127 -7.03 -21.15 11.86
N SER A 128 -6.01 -21.34 12.70
CA SER A 128 -5.76 -22.64 13.35
C SER A 128 -5.89 -22.56 14.88
N GLU A 129 -5.97 -23.71 15.54
CA GLU A 129 -5.93 -23.81 17.00
C GLU A 129 -4.55 -23.43 17.59
N HIS A 130 -3.53 -23.33 16.76
CA HIS A 130 -2.15 -23.05 17.16
C HIS A 130 -1.74 -21.60 16.95
N MET A 131 -2.70 -20.74 16.57
CA MET A 131 -2.40 -19.31 16.36
C MET A 131 -1.82 -18.67 17.62
N MET A 132 -0.79 -17.86 17.42
CA MET A 132 -0.16 -17.08 18.49
C MET A 132 -1.03 -15.88 18.96
N VAL A 133 -2.04 -15.52 18.17
CA VAL A 133 -2.94 -14.39 18.42
C VAL A 133 -4.39 -14.83 18.32
N PRO A 134 -5.33 -14.19 19.03
CA PRO A 134 -6.74 -14.58 19.01
C PRO A 134 -7.42 -14.44 17.65
N SER A 135 -6.95 -13.49 16.82
CA SER A 135 -7.44 -13.27 15.47
C SER A 135 -6.32 -12.69 14.62
N TYR A 136 -6.32 -12.99 13.31
CA TYR A 136 -5.35 -12.43 12.38
C TYR A 136 -5.98 -11.25 11.61
N PRO A 137 -5.30 -10.08 11.54
CA PRO A 137 -5.83 -8.91 10.86
C PRO A 137 -6.14 -9.17 9.39
N GLY A 138 -7.31 -8.72 8.95
CA GLY A 138 -7.74 -8.86 7.57
C GLY A 138 -8.15 -10.28 7.13
N LEU A 139 -8.05 -11.29 8.02
CA LEU A 139 -8.50 -12.65 7.73
C LEU A 139 -9.86 -12.88 8.35
N PRO A 140 -10.90 -13.25 7.56
CA PRO A 140 -12.19 -13.69 8.09
C PRO A 140 -12.07 -14.95 8.94
N TYR A 141 -13.02 -15.16 9.85
CA TYR A 141 -13.04 -16.33 10.75
C TYR A 141 -13.12 -17.66 9.97
N GLU A 142 -13.87 -17.68 8.87
CA GLU A 142 -13.97 -18.82 7.96
C GLU A 142 -12.74 -19.03 7.06
N GLY A 143 -11.79 -18.12 7.11
CA GLY A 143 -10.64 -18.12 6.20
C GLY A 143 -10.88 -17.33 4.91
N ALA A 144 -9.87 -17.29 4.07
CA ALA A 144 -9.93 -16.62 2.77
C ALA A 144 -9.14 -17.39 1.71
N THR A 145 -9.62 -17.36 0.47
CA THR A 145 -8.82 -17.77 -0.67
C THR A 145 -8.01 -16.58 -1.16
N ILE A 146 -6.71 -16.75 -1.28
CA ILE A 146 -5.77 -15.68 -1.64
C ILE A 146 -4.96 -16.08 -2.87
N THR A 147 -4.48 -15.08 -3.60
CA THR A 147 -3.54 -15.25 -4.70
C THR A 147 -2.53 -14.10 -4.73
N PHE A 148 -1.33 -14.38 -5.21
CA PHE A 148 -0.29 -13.37 -5.50
C PHE A 148 -0.27 -12.98 -6.98
N ASP A 149 -1.13 -13.59 -7.79
CA ASP A 149 -1.26 -13.31 -9.21
C ASP A 149 -2.46 -12.42 -9.47
N ARG A 150 -2.21 -11.22 -10.02
CA ARG A 150 -3.24 -10.20 -10.26
C ARG A 150 -4.25 -10.66 -11.31
N GLU A 151 -3.81 -11.35 -12.35
CA GLU A 151 -4.71 -11.80 -13.41
C GLU A 151 -5.70 -12.86 -12.89
N THR A 152 -5.20 -13.77 -12.06
CA THR A 152 -6.03 -14.73 -11.34
C THR A 152 -7.06 -14.04 -10.45
N ALA A 153 -6.64 -13.04 -9.67
CA ALA A 153 -7.57 -12.29 -8.81
C ALA A 153 -8.62 -11.51 -9.60
N LEU A 154 -8.26 -10.90 -10.72
CA LEU A 154 -9.19 -10.17 -11.58
C LEU A 154 -10.21 -11.08 -12.27
N SER A 155 -9.86 -12.35 -12.50
CA SER A 155 -10.75 -13.35 -13.10
C SER A 155 -11.67 -14.04 -12.08
N ARG A 156 -11.44 -13.87 -10.77
CA ARG A 156 -12.09 -14.62 -9.70
C ARG A 156 -12.48 -13.71 -8.53
N GLU A 157 -13.77 -13.42 -8.41
CA GLU A 157 -14.31 -12.57 -7.32
C GLU A 157 -14.18 -13.19 -5.91
N ASP A 158 -13.98 -14.51 -5.83
CA ASP A 158 -13.81 -15.26 -4.58
C ASP A 158 -12.35 -15.26 -4.06
N MET A 159 -11.44 -14.58 -4.74
CA MET A 159 -10.02 -14.53 -4.38
C MET A 159 -9.55 -13.13 -4.01
N HIS A 160 -8.78 -13.04 -2.92
CA HIS A 160 -8.13 -11.81 -2.51
C HIS A 160 -6.73 -11.72 -3.12
N PHE A 161 -6.46 -10.62 -3.83
CA PHE A 161 -5.11 -10.33 -4.32
C PHE A 161 -4.23 -9.85 -3.17
N ILE A 162 -3.14 -10.55 -2.92
CA ILE A 162 -2.16 -10.17 -1.89
C ILE A 162 -1.08 -9.27 -2.50
N SER A 163 -1.01 -8.06 -1.99
CA SER A 163 0.07 -7.09 -2.25
C SER A 163 0.68 -6.64 -0.92
N TRP A 164 1.75 -5.85 -0.97
CA TRP A 164 2.34 -5.24 0.24
C TRP A 164 1.35 -4.37 1.01
N GLU A 165 0.35 -3.79 0.34
CA GLU A 165 -0.69 -2.93 0.92
C GLU A 165 -1.90 -3.71 1.44
N HIS A 166 -1.97 -5.03 1.19
CA HIS A 166 -3.12 -5.83 1.61
C HIS A 166 -3.26 -5.85 3.14
N PRO A 167 -4.48 -5.73 3.71
CA PRO A 167 -4.70 -5.71 5.16
C PRO A 167 -4.09 -6.88 5.92
N MET A 168 -4.05 -8.07 5.35
CA MET A 168 -3.39 -9.23 5.96
C MET A 168 -1.87 -9.03 6.08
N ILE A 169 -1.23 -8.38 5.12
CA ILE A 169 0.21 -8.12 5.16
C ILE A 169 0.51 -6.97 6.10
N GLN A 170 -0.17 -5.83 5.95
CA GLN A 170 0.03 -4.67 6.81
C GLN A 170 -0.28 -4.99 8.29
N GLY A 171 -1.41 -5.63 8.55
CA GLY A 171 -1.77 -6.03 9.91
C GLY A 171 -0.84 -7.10 10.49
N GLY A 172 -0.30 -7.99 9.66
CA GLY A 172 0.73 -8.94 10.08
C GLY A 172 2.06 -8.25 10.43
N ILE A 173 2.47 -7.25 9.66
CA ILE A 173 3.64 -6.40 9.99
C ILE A 173 3.39 -5.68 11.32
N ASP A 174 2.21 -5.10 11.51
CA ASP A 174 1.84 -4.43 12.76
C ASP A 174 1.88 -5.37 13.95
N LEU A 175 1.45 -6.62 13.80
CA LEU A 175 1.58 -7.66 14.84
C LEU A 175 3.03 -7.97 15.19
N LEU A 176 3.91 -8.08 14.19
CA LEU A 176 5.34 -8.30 14.41
C LEU A 176 6.01 -7.10 15.07
N MET A 177 5.53 -5.89 14.79
CA MET A 177 6.06 -4.65 15.36
C MET A 177 5.41 -4.28 16.71
N SER A 178 4.36 -4.99 17.11
CA SER A 178 3.74 -4.81 18.43
C SER A 178 4.63 -5.37 19.55
N GLU A 179 4.49 -4.83 20.75
CA GLU A 179 5.32 -5.19 21.89
C GLU A 179 5.31 -6.71 22.18
N GLY A 180 6.50 -7.28 22.24
CA GLY A 180 6.72 -8.63 22.77
C GLY A 180 6.85 -9.76 21.73
N VAL A 181 6.71 -9.51 20.45
CA VAL A 181 6.86 -10.54 19.42
C VAL A 181 8.12 -10.32 18.59
N GLY A 182 9.06 -11.30 18.63
CA GLY A 182 10.17 -11.37 17.67
C GLY A 182 11.25 -10.28 17.76
N THR A 183 11.33 -9.54 18.86
CA THR A 183 12.26 -8.41 19.01
C THR A 183 13.72 -8.79 19.20
N THR A 184 14.01 -10.05 19.52
CA THR A 184 15.38 -10.53 19.76
C THR A 184 15.66 -11.85 19.08
N ALA A 185 16.84 -11.98 18.48
CA ALA A 185 17.27 -13.21 17.84
C ALA A 185 18.76 -13.50 18.09
N VAL A 186 19.12 -14.78 17.98
CA VAL A 186 20.53 -15.23 17.93
C VAL A 186 20.73 -16.05 16.67
N SER A 187 21.78 -15.74 15.92
CA SER A 187 22.11 -16.44 14.67
C SER A 187 23.58 -16.83 14.65
N LEU A 188 23.88 -17.88 13.89
CA LEU A 188 25.25 -18.28 13.56
C LEU A 188 25.61 -17.82 12.16
N LEU A 189 26.78 -17.21 12.01
CA LEU A 189 27.37 -16.87 10.72
C LEU A 189 28.43 -17.91 10.36
N LYS A 190 28.24 -18.65 9.29
CA LYS A 190 29.27 -19.58 8.75
C LYS A 190 30.24 -18.79 7.91
N ASN A 191 31.37 -18.37 8.54
CA ASN A 191 32.39 -17.60 7.85
C ASN A 191 33.78 -18.01 8.34
N LYS A 192 34.61 -18.60 7.44
CA LYS A 192 35.95 -19.03 7.73
C LYS A 192 36.98 -17.90 7.74
N ALA A 193 36.63 -16.72 7.21
CA ALA A 193 37.51 -15.55 7.18
C ALA A 193 37.58 -14.82 8.53
N LEU A 194 36.60 -15.05 9.41
CA LEU A 194 36.55 -14.45 10.74
C LEU A 194 36.88 -15.48 11.80
N PRO A 195 37.54 -15.10 12.93
CA PRO A 195 37.76 -15.98 14.05
C PRO A 195 36.47 -16.56 14.63
N VAL A 196 36.49 -17.84 15.01
CA VAL A 196 35.35 -18.47 15.72
C VAL A 196 35.05 -17.69 17.00
N GLY A 197 33.79 -17.48 17.28
CA GLY A 197 33.33 -16.71 18.44
C GLY A 197 33.35 -15.18 18.24
N THR A 198 33.76 -14.69 17.05
CA THR A 198 33.58 -13.27 16.73
C THR A 198 32.10 -12.95 16.84
N MET A 199 31.79 -11.88 17.58
CA MET A 199 30.42 -11.42 17.80
C MET A 199 30.14 -10.17 16.97
N LEU A 200 29.00 -10.19 16.27
CA LEU A 200 28.41 -9.03 15.63
C LEU A 200 27.05 -8.78 16.27
N LEU A 201 26.64 -7.53 16.34
CA LEU A 201 25.33 -7.15 16.85
C LEU A 201 24.60 -6.31 15.81
N GLU A 202 23.48 -6.81 15.34
CA GLU A 202 22.57 -6.08 14.47
C GLU A 202 21.50 -5.44 15.34
N LEU A 203 21.35 -4.14 15.22
CA LEU A 203 20.35 -3.33 15.92
C LEU A 203 19.45 -2.70 14.89
N VAL A 204 18.16 -2.76 15.10
CA VAL A 204 17.17 -2.03 14.29
C VAL A 204 16.50 -1.01 15.19
N TYR A 205 16.67 0.24 14.85
CA TYR A 205 15.97 1.35 15.49
C TYR A 205 14.83 1.81 14.58
N LYS A 206 13.75 2.24 15.17
CA LYS A 206 12.68 2.96 14.45
C LYS A 206 12.69 4.42 14.87
N VAL A 207 12.55 5.28 13.89
CA VAL A 207 12.36 6.72 14.08
C VAL A 207 10.88 7.01 13.85
N ASP A 208 10.26 7.63 14.82
CA ASP A 208 8.84 7.98 14.78
C ASP A 208 8.60 9.34 15.44
N ALA A 209 7.53 10.01 15.04
CA ALA A 209 7.11 11.27 15.62
C ALA A 209 5.66 11.18 16.10
N GLN A 210 5.46 11.51 17.35
CA GLN A 210 4.12 11.57 17.93
C GLN A 210 3.39 12.83 17.43
N ALA A 211 2.45 12.64 16.53
CA ALA A 211 1.63 13.71 15.97
C ALA A 211 0.18 13.24 15.74
N PRO A 212 -0.80 14.15 15.76
CA PRO A 212 -2.17 13.82 15.40
C PRO A 212 -2.25 13.26 13.98
N LYS A 213 -3.07 12.22 13.74
CA LYS A 213 -3.25 11.63 12.40
C LYS A 213 -3.59 12.65 11.31
N ARG A 214 -4.34 13.69 11.67
CA ARG A 214 -4.72 14.80 10.77
C ARG A 214 -3.56 15.64 10.28
N SER A 215 -2.40 15.62 10.96
CA SER A 215 -1.23 16.42 10.56
C SER A 215 -0.62 15.96 9.24
N GLY A 216 -0.81 14.68 8.87
CA GLY A 216 -0.21 14.11 7.67
C GLY A 216 1.30 13.94 7.74
N ILE A 217 1.88 13.89 8.97
CA ILE A 217 3.33 13.80 9.18
C ILE A 217 3.97 12.60 8.46
N SER A 218 3.25 11.48 8.37
CA SER A 218 3.74 10.27 7.70
C SER A 218 4.05 10.45 6.21
N ARG A 219 3.58 11.55 5.59
CA ARG A 219 3.94 11.94 4.23
C ARG A 219 5.42 12.32 4.11
N PHE A 220 5.98 12.91 5.16
CA PHE A 220 7.34 13.47 5.17
C PHE A 220 8.29 12.68 6.08
N LEU A 221 7.75 12.16 7.17
CA LEU A 221 8.46 11.32 8.12
C LEU A 221 7.61 10.06 8.42
N PRO A 222 7.57 9.09 7.50
CA PRO A 222 7.03 7.78 7.83
C PRO A 222 7.88 7.10 8.91
N THR A 223 7.32 6.16 9.67
CA THR A 223 8.11 5.35 10.60
C THR A 223 9.27 4.70 9.86
N THR A 224 10.49 5.12 10.16
CA THR A 224 11.68 4.77 9.38
C THR A 224 12.57 3.83 10.19
N PRO A 225 12.82 2.60 9.71
CA PRO A 225 13.77 1.69 10.33
C PRO A 225 15.21 2.09 9.97
N ILE A 226 16.09 2.07 10.97
CA ILE A 226 17.54 2.26 10.79
C ILE A 226 18.24 1.02 11.30
N ARG A 227 18.94 0.34 10.40
CA ARG A 227 19.75 -0.82 10.73
C ARG A 227 21.18 -0.37 11.05
N LEU A 228 21.70 -0.85 12.18
CA LEU A 228 23.11 -0.77 12.54
C LEU A 228 23.68 -2.19 12.64
N MET A 229 24.87 -2.42 12.08
CA MET A 229 25.64 -3.64 12.24
C MET A 229 26.94 -3.30 12.96
N LEU A 230 27.08 -3.76 14.19
CA LEU A 230 28.24 -3.45 15.03
C LEU A 230 29.18 -4.64 15.17
N ASP A 231 30.46 -4.39 15.15
CA ASP A 231 31.48 -5.37 15.58
C ASP A 231 31.60 -5.42 17.11
N GLY A 232 32.37 -6.39 17.65
CA GLY A 232 32.59 -6.53 19.09
C GLY A 232 33.27 -5.33 19.77
N LYS A 233 33.74 -4.34 19.01
CA LYS A 233 34.34 -3.10 19.50
C LYS A 233 33.40 -1.92 19.41
N GLY A 234 32.20 -2.11 18.85
CA GLY A 234 31.20 -1.06 18.65
C GLY A 234 31.35 -0.24 17.36
N ASN A 235 32.19 -0.68 16.41
CA ASN A 235 32.33 -0.01 15.12
C ASN A 235 31.14 -0.36 14.21
N ASP A 236 30.61 0.64 13.48
CA ASP A 236 29.52 0.48 12.53
C ASP A 236 30.02 -0.13 11.21
N LEU A 237 29.54 -1.33 10.91
CA LEU A 237 29.81 -2.07 9.68
C LEU A 237 28.61 -2.02 8.70
N SER A 238 27.58 -1.24 8.96
CA SER A 238 26.31 -1.25 8.19
C SER A 238 26.50 -1.01 6.70
N SER A 239 27.45 -0.14 6.33
CA SER A 239 27.77 0.16 4.92
C SER A 239 28.54 -0.95 4.21
N GLN A 240 29.16 -1.87 4.95
CA GLN A 240 29.99 -2.96 4.42
C GLN A 240 29.23 -4.28 4.35
N VAL A 241 28.12 -4.39 5.09
CA VAL A 241 27.33 -5.62 5.26
C VAL A 241 25.94 -5.39 4.68
N GLU A 242 25.79 -5.77 3.42
CA GLU A 242 24.49 -5.73 2.75
C GLU A 242 23.54 -6.76 3.38
N PHE A 243 22.30 -6.35 3.61
CA PHE A 243 21.32 -7.12 4.38
C PHE A 243 20.99 -8.48 3.74
N ASP A 244 20.64 -8.50 2.45
CA ASP A 244 20.13 -9.72 1.80
C ASP A 244 21.20 -10.80 1.64
N SER A 245 22.37 -10.41 1.17
CA SER A 245 23.50 -11.33 0.99
C SER A 245 24.02 -11.87 2.32
N PHE A 246 24.04 -11.04 3.35
CA PHE A 246 24.46 -11.42 4.68
C PHE A 246 23.44 -12.34 5.36
N ASN A 247 22.14 -11.99 5.27
CA ASN A 247 21.08 -12.74 5.91
C ASN A 247 20.99 -14.20 5.41
N ARG A 248 21.28 -14.44 4.13
CA ARG A 248 21.34 -15.80 3.54
C ARG A 248 22.43 -16.69 4.14
N GLN A 249 23.46 -16.10 4.75
CA GLN A 249 24.56 -16.83 5.37
C GLN A 249 24.30 -17.15 6.84
N LEU A 250 23.21 -16.64 7.40
CA LEU A 250 22.86 -16.83 8.79
C LEU A 250 22.02 -18.10 8.99
N SER A 251 22.30 -18.78 10.10
CA SER A 251 21.50 -19.92 10.54
C SER A 251 20.88 -19.62 11.90
N PRO A 252 19.62 -19.93 12.15
CA PRO A 252 18.98 -19.71 13.45
C PRO A 252 19.60 -20.60 14.54
N VAL A 253 19.55 -20.11 15.78
CA VAL A 253 20.03 -20.85 16.96
C VAL A 253 18.82 -21.22 17.83
N GLY A 254 18.73 -22.48 18.23
CA GLY A 254 17.66 -22.93 19.12
C GLY A 254 17.68 -22.18 20.46
N ARG A 255 16.50 -21.88 21.01
CA ARG A 255 16.29 -21.04 22.20
C ARG A 255 17.17 -21.39 23.39
N HIS A 256 17.36 -22.70 23.68
CA HIS A 256 18.15 -23.15 24.80
C HIS A 256 19.65 -22.78 24.65
N ILE A 257 20.21 -22.91 23.45
CA ILE A 257 21.62 -22.55 23.13
C ILE A 257 21.72 -21.00 23.12
N ALA A 258 20.78 -20.32 22.53
CA ALA A 258 20.74 -18.85 22.50
C ALA A 258 20.79 -18.25 23.91
N THR A 259 19.98 -18.74 24.84
CA THR A 259 19.96 -18.27 26.23
C THR A 259 21.33 -18.40 26.91
N LYS A 260 22.01 -19.53 26.70
CA LYS A 260 23.37 -19.75 27.27
C LYS A 260 24.42 -18.82 26.65
N LEU A 261 24.37 -18.62 25.33
CA LEU A 261 25.25 -17.72 24.61
C LEU A 261 25.10 -16.29 25.13
N VAL A 262 23.86 -15.79 25.16
CA VAL A 262 23.59 -14.42 25.62
C VAL A 262 24.04 -14.21 27.06
N ALA A 263 23.78 -15.16 27.96
CA ALA A 263 24.21 -15.09 29.35
C ALA A 263 25.73 -14.96 29.49
N SER A 264 26.52 -15.63 28.61
CA SER A 264 27.98 -15.60 28.65
C SER A 264 28.59 -14.28 28.15
N VAL A 265 27.87 -13.50 27.32
CA VAL A 265 28.38 -12.27 26.68
C VAL A 265 27.55 -11.02 27.02
N GLN A 266 26.69 -11.09 28.01
CA GLN A 266 25.73 -10.04 28.37
C GLN A 266 26.37 -8.64 28.51
N ALA A 267 27.51 -8.56 29.22
CA ALA A 267 28.20 -7.29 29.42
C ALA A 267 28.70 -6.68 28.09
N GLN A 268 29.17 -7.51 27.18
CA GLN A 268 29.62 -7.05 25.85
C GLN A 268 28.45 -6.61 24.99
N VAL A 269 27.34 -7.32 25.01
CA VAL A 269 26.10 -6.91 24.30
C VAL A 269 25.63 -5.55 24.79
N HIS A 270 25.60 -5.30 26.10
CA HIS A 270 25.25 -3.98 26.64
C HIS A 270 26.19 -2.86 26.18
N GLN A 271 27.49 -3.10 26.14
CA GLN A 271 28.45 -2.14 25.61
C GLN A 271 28.18 -1.81 24.13
N MET A 272 27.89 -2.84 23.34
CA MET A 272 27.57 -2.66 21.91
C MET A 272 26.24 -1.91 21.70
N ILE A 273 25.21 -2.16 22.53
CA ILE A 273 23.97 -1.39 22.50
C ILE A 273 24.24 0.09 22.81
N THR A 274 25.02 0.38 23.85
CA THR A 274 25.39 1.76 24.20
C THR A 274 26.16 2.46 23.06
N ALA A 275 27.04 1.72 22.37
CA ALA A 275 27.69 2.25 21.17
C ALA A 275 26.69 2.54 20.05
N GLY A 276 25.73 1.64 19.83
CA GLY A 276 24.63 1.84 18.88
C GLY A 276 23.79 3.07 19.20
N ASP A 277 23.43 3.27 20.48
CA ASP A 277 22.69 4.45 20.94
C ASP A 277 23.44 5.77 20.69
N THR A 278 24.77 5.72 20.69
CA THR A 278 25.58 6.88 20.33
C THR A 278 25.57 7.16 18.83
N LEU A 279 25.71 6.11 18.02
CA LEU A 279 25.79 6.21 16.56
C LEU A 279 24.44 6.58 15.93
N ILE A 280 23.32 6.16 16.53
CA ILE A 280 21.99 6.40 15.99
C ILE A 280 21.62 7.87 16.01
N VAL A 281 22.11 8.66 16.96
CA VAL A 281 21.78 10.08 17.11
C VAL A 281 22.05 10.89 15.84
N GLU A 282 23.23 10.68 15.24
CA GLU A 282 23.61 11.38 14.00
C GLU A 282 22.71 10.96 12.81
N LYS A 283 22.39 9.67 12.71
CA LYS A 283 21.50 9.16 11.65
C LYS A 283 20.08 9.72 11.79
N VAL A 284 19.57 9.81 13.00
CA VAL A 284 18.25 10.40 13.30
C VAL A 284 18.24 11.88 12.96
N ALA A 285 19.29 12.62 13.29
CA ALA A 285 19.41 14.03 12.93
C ALA A 285 19.34 14.21 11.39
N ALA A 286 20.06 13.39 10.64
CA ALA A 286 20.03 13.43 9.18
C ALA A 286 18.64 13.13 8.60
N ILE A 287 17.90 12.16 9.16
CA ILE A 287 16.53 11.85 8.76
C ILE A 287 15.59 13.01 9.05
N ARG A 288 15.68 13.63 10.23
CA ARG A 288 14.89 14.82 10.58
C ARG A 288 15.16 15.97 9.61
N ASP A 289 16.42 16.24 9.31
CA ASP A 289 16.82 17.32 8.39
C ASP A 289 16.29 17.05 6.98
N GLN A 290 16.37 15.82 6.51
CA GLN A 290 15.83 15.42 5.20
C GLN A 290 14.31 15.59 5.17
N ALA A 291 13.59 15.05 6.15
CA ALA A 291 12.14 15.17 6.27
C ALA A 291 11.68 16.63 6.32
N GLN A 292 12.42 17.48 7.03
CA GLN A 292 12.12 18.89 7.14
C GLN A 292 12.32 19.64 5.81
N LYS A 293 13.39 19.33 5.08
CA LYS A 293 13.63 19.88 3.73
C LYS A 293 12.54 19.48 2.75
N GLU A 294 12.16 18.22 2.72
CA GLU A 294 11.11 17.70 1.84
C GLU A 294 9.75 18.34 2.16
N MET A 295 9.41 18.43 3.44
CA MET A 295 8.18 19.08 3.91
C MET A 295 8.14 20.55 3.49
N GLN A 296 9.19 21.31 3.79
CA GLN A 296 9.28 22.72 3.44
C GLN A 296 9.23 22.93 1.93
N SER A 297 9.97 22.16 1.15
CA SER A 297 9.95 22.25 -0.31
C SER A 297 8.56 21.99 -0.89
N SER A 298 7.89 20.95 -0.39
CA SER A 298 6.56 20.56 -0.89
C SER A 298 5.48 21.57 -0.51
N LEU A 299 5.43 21.99 0.75
CA LEU A 299 4.37 22.89 1.23
C LEU A 299 4.60 24.34 0.81
N ASN A 300 5.85 24.82 0.70
CA ASN A 300 6.12 26.14 0.16
C ASN A 300 5.75 26.23 -1.34
N ALA A 301 6.02 25.20 -2.11
CA ALA A 301 5.57 25.18 -3.51
C ALA A 301 4.02 25.20 -3.64
N GLU A 302 3.32 24.57 -2.71
CA GLU A 302 1.86 24.62 -2.65
C GLU A 302 1.35 25.99 -2.23
N LEU A 303 2.00 26.62 -1.24
CA LEU A 303 1.73 27.98 -0.79
C LEU A 303 1.90 29.01 -1.93
N GLU A 304 3.02 28.96 -2.62
CA GLU A 304 3.29 29.81 -3.80
C GLU A 304 2.24 29.62 -4.89
N ARG A 305 1.84 28.39 -5.15
CA ARG A 305 0.78 28.07 -6.13
C ARG A 305 -0.56 28.69 -5.72
N LEU A 306 -0.97 28.55 -4.45
CA LEU A 306 -2.23 29.13 -3.96
C LEU A 306 -2.22 30.66 -3.99
N GLN A 307 -1.11 31.28 -3.62
CA GLN A 307 -0.93 32.73 -3.69
C GLN A 307 -1.03 33.25 -5.14
N ALA A 308 -0.38 32.54 -6.09
CA ALA A 308 -0.48 32.87 -7.50
C ALA A 308 -1.92 32.70 -8.05
N LEU A 309 -2.59 31.61 -7.64
CA LEU A 309 -3.99 31.39 -8.02
C LEU A 309 -4.93 32.45 -7.43
N LYS A 310 -4.72 32.87 -6.20
CA LYS A 310 -5.51 33.93 -5.56
C LYS A 310 -5.44 35.24 -6.33
N ALA A 311 -4.33 35.56 -6.94
CA ALA A 311 -4.17 36.77 -7.74
C ALA A 311 -5.10 36.82 -8.97
N VAL A 312 -5.54 35.65 -9.48
CA VAL A 312 -6.39 35.52 -10.66
C VAL A 312 -7.77 34.92 -10.37
N ASN A 313 -7.97 34.33 -9.19
CA ASN A 313 -9.23 33.72 -8.78
C ASN A 313 -9.65 34.17 -7.37
N PRO A 314 -10.67 35.04 -7.27
CA PRO A 314 -11.12 35.58 -5.97
C PRO A 314 -11.80 34.53 -5.06
N ASN A 315 -12.06 33.32 -5.56
CA ASN A 315 -12.65 32.25 -4.74
C ASN A 315 -11.64 31.57 -3.82
N ILE A 316 -10.33 31.81 -4.01
CA ILE A 316 -9.30 31.31 -3.08
C ILE A 316 -9.34 32.18 -1.81
N ARG A 317 -9.63 31.55 -0.69
CA ARG A 317 -9.77 32.22 0.60
C ARG A 317 -8.45 32.39 1.31
N ASP A 318 -8.35 33.42 2.15
CA ASP A 318 -7.16 33.65 2.97
C ASP A 318 -6.91 32.49 3.95
N GLU A 319 -7.99 31.92 4.48
CA GLU A 319 -7.93 30.79 5.41
C GLU A 319 -7.25 29.56 4.81
N GLU A 320 -7.32 29.37 3.49
CA GLU A 320 -6.64 28.24 2.81
C GLU A 320 -5.12 28.44 2.79
N ILE A 321 -4.67 29.67 2.62
CA ILE A 321 -3.25 30.05 2.65
C ILE A 321 -2.71 29.97 4.09
N GLU A 322 -3.46 30.53 5.04
CA GLU A 322 -3.11 30.50 6.46
C GLU A 322 -3.02 29.05 7.00
N ALA A 323 -3.91 28.16 6.54
CA ALA A 323 -3.89 26.76 6.93
C ALA A 323 -2.61 26.03 6.52
N ILE A 324 -2.04 26.34 5.34
CA ILE A 324 -0.76 25.75 4.91
C ILE A 324 0.40 26.32 5.74
N ASP A 325 0.39 27.62 6.01
CA ASP A 325 1.41 28.24 6.88
C ASP A 325 1.40 27.64 8.30
N GLU A 326 0.21 27.39 8.84
CA GLU A 326 0.03 26.76 10.13
C GLU A 326 0.49 25.30 10.12
N GLN A 327 0.16 24.56 9.05
CA GLN A 327 0.61 23.20 8.83
C GLN A 327 2.15 23.09 8.77
N ILE A 328 2.83 24.00 8.08
CA ILE A 328 4.29 24.06 8.03
C ILE A 328 4.88 24.21 9.44
N LYS A 329 4.30 25.10 10.25
CA LYS A 329 4.77 25.35 11.64
C LYS A 329 4.57 24.12 12.52
N GLU A 330 3.38 23.51 12.47
CA GLU A 330 3.07 22.31 13.25
C GLU A 330 3.98 21.13 12.85
N LEU A 331 4.13 20.85 11.55
CA LEU A 331 4.98 19.77 11.07
C LEU A 331 6.45 19.99 11.38
N THR A 332 6.93 21.24 11.31
CA THR A 332 8.29 21.58 11.75
C THR A 332 8.52 21.19 13.21
N GLY A 333 7.54 21.45 14.07
CA GLY A 333 7.59 21.06 15.48
C GLY A 333 7.59 19.54 15.67
N TYR A 334 6.68 18.83 15.00
CA TYR A 334 6.59 17.38 15.13
C TYR A 334 7.82 16.65 14.58
N ILE A 335 8.33 17.04 13.41
CA ILE A 335 9.56 16.46 12.83
C ILE A 335 10.76 16.71 13.75
N GLY A 336 10.87 17.93 14.31
CA GLY A 336 11.95 18.28 15.24
C GLY A 336 11.93 17.46 16.53
N GLN A 337 10.76 17.00 16.97
CA GLN A 337 10.56 16.19 18.18
C GLN A 337 10.53 14.68 17.92
N ALA A 338 10.77 14.24 16.67
CA ALA A 338 10.82 12.82 16.36
C ALA A 338 11.84 12.10 17.26
N GLN A 339 11.47 10.94 17.75
CA GLN A 339 12.28 10.12 18.65
C GLN A 339 12.74 8.84 17.94
N TYR A 340 13.76 8.22 18.48
CA TYR A 340 14.15 6.88 18.07
C TYR A 340 13.96 5.91 19.23
N GLN A 341 13.68 4.66 18.88
CA GLN A 341 13.55 3.57 19.83
C GLN A 341 14.22 2.33 19.24
N LEU A 342 14.98 1.61 20.08
CA LEU A 342 15.45 0.28 19.70
C LEU A 342 14.25 -0.64 19.57
N ASP A 343 14.03 -1.14 18.36
CA ASP A 343 12.91 -2.00 18.02
C ASP A 343 13.29 -3.47 18.13
N SER A 344 14.38 -3.84 17.52
CA SER A 344 14.84 -5.22 17.55
C SER A 344 16.37 -5.33 17.54
N LEU A 345 16.85 -6.47 18.00
CA LEU A 345 18.28 -6.79 17.98
C LEU A 345 18.52 -8.26 17.61
N ARG A 346 19.62 -8.50 16.92
CA ARG A 346 20.08 -9.85 16.60
C ARG A 346 21.56 -9.99 16.95
N MET A 347 21.85 -10.88 17.87
CA MET A 347 23.23 -11.29 18.16
C MET A 347 23.68 -12.34 17.15
N ILE A 348 24.82 -12.12 16.53
CA ILE A 348 25.38 -13.00 15.51
C ILE A 348 26.73 -13.46 15.97
N VAL A 349 26.93 -14.78 15.99
CA VAL A 349 28.23 -15.41 16.42
C VAL A 349 28.80 -16.16 15.25
N VAL A 350 30.10 -15.96 15.00
CA VAL A 350 30.80 -16.64 13.91
C VAL A 350 31.12 -18.08 14.32
N SER A 351 30.79 -19.01 13.43
CA SER A 351 31.12 -20.44 13.55
C SER A 351 31.77 -20.93 12.25
N HIS A 352 32.62 -21.95 12.37
CA HIS A 352 33.24 -22.62 11.22
C HIS A 352 32.56 -23.95 10.86
N ASN A 353 31.56 -24.36 11.64
CA ASN A 353 30.82 -25.63 11.44
C ASN A 353 29.52 -25.37 10.67
#